data_d35354ea90810089911fc4d86c99d0aa
#
_entry.id   d35354ea90810089911fc4d86c99d0aa
#
_cell.length_a   1.000
_cell.length_b   1.000
_cell.length_c   1.000
_cell.angle_alpha   90.00
_cell.angle_beta   90.00
_cell.angle_gamma   90.00
#
_symmetry.space_group_name_H-M   'P 1'
#
loop_
_entity.id
_entity.type
_entity.pdbx_description
1 polymer ?
#
loop_
_entity_poly.entity_id
_entity_poly.type
_entity_poly.pdbx_seq_one_letter_code
_entity_poly.pdbx_strand_id
1 'polypeptide(L)'
;MIDRVYQELVTRRSDLIGRLNVFQRDLDTDLELKVKRSWNEFSPSSARAKKLVAVDGGQFVKELRTGTVFVLNVEALITEGVRIVGAEQDVKSGVFRPGNKAKERVGELMALMELMVALKAGTSGELILMDGSLRKKLGEVKRFNGSFNEGEIRSLEEKDEDYMLDHIIYEKQAYLAELIKRFGSKVVWISKVSRSRDLFHHELSDVAVLEI
;
A
#
# COMPACT_ATOMS: atom_id res chain seq x y z
N MET A 1 31.91 -14.40 -6.14
CA MET A 1 30.69 -13.84 -6.78
C MET A 1 30.56 -12.34 -6.54
N ILE A 2 30.68 -11.86 -5.31
CA ILE A 2 30.60 -10.43 -4.95
C ILE A 2 31.65 -9.60 -5.71
N ASP A 3 32.91 -10.07 -5.80
CA ASP A 3 33.98 -9.36 -6.50
C ASP A 3 33.69 -9.11 -7.98
N ARG A 4 33.06 -10.09 -8.67
CA ARG A 4 32.68 -9.93 -10.08
C ARG A 4 31.57 -8.90 -10.25
N VAL A 5 30.59 -8.88 -9.34
CA VAL A 5 29.51 -7.88 -9.35
C VAL A 5 30.10 -6.49 -9.14
N TYR A 6 31.00 -6.36 -8.17
CA TYR A 6 31.68 -5.10 -7.88
C TYR A 6 32.51 -4.61 -9.08
N GLN A 7 33.32 -5.50 -9.67
CA GLN A 7 34.09 -5.18 -10.90
C GLN A 7 33.21 -4.72 -12.05
N GLU A 8 32.09 -5.41 -12.29
CA GLU A 8 31.12 -5.03 -13.33
C GLU A 8 30.53 -3.64 -13.08
N LEU A 9 30.12 -3.35 -11.85
CA LEU A 9 29.57 -2.04 -11.47
C LEU A 9 30.61 -0.93 -11.62
N VAL A 10 31.86 -1.16 -11.21
CA VAL A 10 32.96 -0.19 -11.35
C VAL A 10 33.27 0.06 -12.83
N THR A 11 33.38 -1.02 -13.62
CA THR A 11 33.66 -0.91 -15.05
C THR A 11 32.57 -0.18 -15.83
N ARG A 12 31.32 -0.40 -15.46
CA ARG A 12 30.16 0.21 -16.14
C ARG A 12 29.67 1.50 -15.51
N ARG A 13 30.32 1.98 -14.46
CA ARG A 13 29.86 3.16 -13.70
C ARG A 13 29.56 4.36 -14.60
N SER A 14 30.49 4.70 -15.50
CA SER A 14 30.33 5.87 -16.38
C SER A 14 29.19 5.69 -17.38
N ASP A 15 29.01 4.49 -17.93
CA ASP A 15 27.89 4.14 -18.82
C ASP A 15 26.54 4.22 -18.07
N LEU A 16 26.48 3.66 -16.87
CA LEU A 16 25.27 3.68 -16.05
C LEU A 16 24.88 5.10 -15.63
N ILE A 17 25.87 5.91 -15.20
CA ILE A 17 25.62 7.33 -14.86
C ILE A 17 25.23 8.12 -16.12
N GLY A 18 25.87 7.85 -17.26
CA GLY A 18 25.51 8.47 -18.52
C GLY A 18 24.07 8.23 -18.91
N ARG A 19 23.59 6.98 -18.79
CA ARG A 19 22.19 6.61 -19.05
C ARG A 19 21.21 7.28 -18.10
N LEU A 20 21.53 7.31 -16.81
CA LEU A 20 20.70 8.02 -15.82
C LEU A 20 20.60 9.52 -16.15
N ASN A 21 21.71 10.15 -16.54
CA ASN A 21 21.74 11.56 -16.89
C ASN A 21 20.97 11.88 -18.19
N VAL A 22 20.87 10.93 -19.14
CA VAL A 22 20.04 11.09 -20.33
C VAL A 22 18.57 11.22 -19.94
N PHE A 23 18.09 10.35 -19.04
CA PHE A 23 16.72 10.46 -18.52
C PHE A 23 16.43 11.76 -17.79
N GLN A 24 17.45 12.43 -17.24
CA GLN A 24 17.32 13.74 -16.59
C GLN A 24 17.39 14.92 -17.58
N ARG A 25 18.07 14.76 -18.72
CA ARG A 25 18.26 15.84 -19.70
C ARG A 25 17.12 15.98 -20.69
N ASP A 26 16.37 14.93 -20.94
CA ASP A 26 15.24 14.91 -21.88
C ASP A 26 13.92 15.45 -21.27
N LEU A 27 14.00 16.18 -20.16
CA LEU A 27 12.86 16.95 -19.70
C LEU A 27 12.61 18.09 -20.69
N ASP A 28 11.63 17.86 -21.52
CA ASP A 28 11.11 18.85 -22.47
C ASP A 28 10.74 20.14 -21.72
N THR A 29 11.14 21.28 -22.27
CA THR A 29 10.77 22.61 -21.77
C THR A 29 9.26 22.75 -21.55
N ASP A 30 8.45 22.04 -22.34
CA ASP A 30 7.00 21.97 -22.18
C ASP A 30 6.57 21.24 -20.89
N LEU A 31 7.30 20.19 -20.49
CA LEU A 31 7.04 19.47 -19.23
C LEU A 31 7.38 20.35 -18.02
N GLU A 32 8.50 21.08 -18.06
CA GLU A 32 8.89 22.03 -17.01
C GLU A 32 7.83 23.14 -16.84
N LEU A 33 7.29 23.65 -17.96
CA LEU A 33 6.21 24.62 -17.95
C LEU A 33 4.91 24.02 -17.40
N LYS A 34 4.58 22.78 -17.70
CA LYS A 34 3.42 22.08 -17.13
C LYS A 34 3.56 21.90 -15.62
N VAL A 35 4.75 21.51 -15.14
CA VAL A 35 5.04 21.39 -13.70
C VAL A 35 4.83 22.75 -13.02
N LYS A 36 5.46 23.81 -13.54
CA LYS A 36 5.33 25.16 -12.97
C LYS A 36 3.88 25.66 -12.94
N ARG A 37 3.08 25.36 -13.97
CA ARG A 37 1.66 25.75 -14.02
C ARG A 37 0.79 24.95 -13.06
N SER A 38 1.17 23.71 -12.76
CA SER A 38 0.43 22.81 -11.86
C SER A 38 0.86 22.98 -10.41
N TRP A 39 1.98 23.66 -10.16
CA TRP A 39 2.50 23.90 -8.82
C TRP A 39 1.74 25.04 -8.15
N ASN A 40 1.12 24.72 -7.02
CA ASN A 40 0.47 25.70 -6.16
C ASN A 40 1.20 25.75 -4.84
N GLU A 41 1.71 26.90 -4.45
CA GLU A 41 2.22 27.09 -3.11
C GLU A 41 1.09 26.96 -2.09
N PHE A 42 1.24 26.03 -1.18
CA PHE A 42 0.32 25.82 -0.08
C PHE A 42 0.87 26.48 1.17
N SER A 43 0.22 27.57 1.62
CA SER A 43 0.47 28.11 2.95
C SER A 43 -0.38 27.34 3.95
N PRO A 44 0.22 26.57 4.89
CA PRO A 44 -0.55 25.85 5.88
C PRO A 44 -1.34 26.85 6.73
N SER A 45 -2.67 26.80 6.64
CA SER A 45 -3.53 27.51 7.56
C SER A 45 -3.35 26.93 8.96
N SER A 46 -3.64 27.70 10.00
CA SER A 46 -3.67 27.19 11.38
C SER A 46 -4.70 26.07 11.47
N ALA A 47 -4.24 24.83 11.24
CA ALA A 47 -5.09 23.66 11.30
C ALA A 47 -5.51 23.41 12.75
N ARG A 48 -6.80 23.27 13.00
CA ARG A 48 -7.27 22.68 14.26
C ARG A 48 -6.72 21.27 14.37
N ALA A 49 -6.27 20.89 15.56
CA ALA A 49 -5.87 19.52 15.82
C ALA A 49 -7.07 18.60 15.50
N LYS A 50 -6.90 17.77 14.47
CA LYS A 50 -7.91 16.79 14.09
C LYS A 50 -7.59 15.46 14.72
N LYS A 51 -8.62 14.69 14.99
CA LYS A 51 -8.48 13.31 15.42
C LYS A 51 -8.29 12.44 14.18
N LEU A 52 -7.12 11.81 14.08
CA LEU A 52 -6.73 11.00 12.92
C LEU A 52 -6.56 9.54 13.33
N VAL A 53 -6.87 8.64 12.40
CA VAL A 53 -6.55 7.22 12.49
C VAL A 53 -5.51 6.94 11.41
N ALA A 54 -4.31 6.50 11.77
CA ALA A 54 -3.26 6.11 10.84
C ALA A 54 -3.06 4.59 10.90
N VAL A 55 -3.18 3.92 9.76
CA VAL A 55 -3.13 2.46 9.67
C VAL A 55 -1.91 2.03 8.85
N ASP A 56 -1.09 1.16 9.42
CA ASP A 56 0.06 0.54 8.75
C ASP A 56 0.22 -0.91 9.20
N GLY A 57 0.79 -1.75 8.33
CA GLY A 57 1.04 -3.16 8.58
C GLY A 57 2.49 -3.55 8.35
N GLY A 58 2.97 -4.48 9.18
CA GLY A 58 4.27 -5.11 9.05
C GLY A 58 4.17 -6.61 8.76
N GLN A 59 5.10 -7.14 8.00
CA GLN A 59 5.17 -8.56 7.72
C GLN A 59 6.57 -9.12 7.88
N PHE A 60 6.65 -10.33 8.44
CA PHE A 60 7.82 -11.20 8.36
C PHE A 60 7.42 -12.45 7.58
N VAL A 61 8.20 -12.80 6.56
CA VAL A 61 7.96 -13.97 5.70
C VAL A 61 9.26 -14.74 5.53
N LYS A 62 9.23 -16.03 5.82
CA LYS A 62 10.36 -16.93 5.60
C LYS A 62 9.93 -18.16 4.83
N GLU A 63 10.45 -18.30 3.62
CA GLU A 63 10.26 -19.49 2.80
C GLU A 63 11.18 -20.61 3.27
N LEU A 64 10.61 -21.77 3.55
CA LEU A 64 11.28 -23.02 3.86
C LEU A 64 10.96 -24.03 2.74
N ARG A 65 11.70 -25.14 2.70
CA ARG A 65 11.42 -26.21 1.73
C ARG A 65 10.04 -26.87 1.95
N THR A 66 9.55 -26.83 3.17
CA THR A 66 8.31 -27.49 3.60
C THR A 66 7.14 -26.53 3.76
N GLY A 67 7.34 -25.22 3.63
CA GLY A 67 6.28 -24.21 3.80
C GLY A 67 6.82 -22.80 3.89
N THR A 68 5.91 -21.86 3.92
CA THR A 68 6.20 -20.44 4.11
C THR A 68 5.64 -20.01 5.47
N VAL A 69 6.53 -19.73 6.40
CA VAL A 69 6.17 -19.19 7.72
C VAL A 69 5.96 -17.70 7.59
N PHE A 70 4.89 -17.18 8.17
CA PHE A 70 4.63 -15.74 8.20
C PHE A 70 4.20 -15.27 9.59
N VAL A 71 4.49 -14.02 9.89
CA VAL A 71 3.95 -13.25 11.00
C VAL A 71 3.53 -11.90 10.44
N LEU A 72 2.31 -11.50 10.72
CA LEU A 72 1.73 -10.22 10.35
C LEU A 72 1.36 -9.46 11.61
N ASN A 73 1.60 -8.16 11.60
CA ASN A 73 1.08 -7.24 12.59
C ASN A 73 0.49 -6.03 11.88
N VAL A 74 -0.63 -5.55 12.37
CA VAL A 74 -1.28 -4.33 11.86
C VAL A 74 -1.67 -3.47 13.03
N GLU A 75 -1.45 -2.18 12.90
CA GLU A 75 -1.80 -1.21 13.91
C GLU A 75 -2.53 -0.02 13.30
N ALA A 76 -3.58 0.45 13.98
CA ALA A 76 -4.21 1.73 13.74
C ALA A 76 -3.97 2.63 14.94
N LEU A 77 -3.13 3.63 14.78
CA LEU A 77 -2.88 4.67 15.77
C LEU A 77 -3.97 5.73 15.70
N ILE A 78 -4.58 6.03 16.84
CA ILE A 78 -5.57 7.10 16.98
C ILE A 78 -4.86 8.29 17.62
N THR A 79 -4.80 9.41 16.89
CA THR A 79 -4.10 10.61 17.34
C THR A 79 -5.04 11.80 17.46
N GLU A 80 -4.72 12.71 18.37
CA GLU A 80 -5.33 14.04 18.48
C GLU A 80 -4.21 15.09 18.43
N GLY A 81 -4.09 15.76 17.29
CA GLY A 81 -2.90 16.54 16.96
C GLY A 81 -1.65 15.63 16.92
N VAL A 82 -0.67 15.93 17.75
CA VAL A 82 0.59 15.16 17.86
C VAL A 82 0.56 14.07 18.94
N ARG A 83 -0.54 13.90 19.66
CA ARG A 83 -0.63 12.95 20.77
C ARG A 83 -1.34 11.67 20.30
N ILE A 84 -0.79 10.51 20.64
CA ILE A 84 -1.47 9.23 20.51
C ILE A 84 -2.45 9.12 21.68
N VAL A 85 -3.73 8.91 21.37
CA VAL A 85 -4.82 8.80 22.35
C VAL A 85 -5.44 7.40 22.39
N GLY A 86 -5.06 6.52 21.47
CA GLY A 86 -5.48 5.13 21.42
C GLY A 86 -4.80 4.37 20.28
N ALA A 87 -4.96 3.05 20.30
CA ALA A 87 -4.52 2.16 19.23
C ALA A 87 -5.43 0.94 19.15
N GLU A 88 -5.63 0.45 17.92
CA GLU A 88 -6.21 -0.85 17.63
C GLU A 88 -5.13 -1.69 16.95
N GLN A 89 -4.97 -2.94 17.38
CA GLN A 89 -3.92 -3.82 16.87
C GLN A 89 -4.50 -5.18 16.53
N ASP A 90 -3.90 -5.83 15.53
CA ASP A 90 -4.16 -7.22 15.22
C ASP A 90 -2.87 -7.91 14.80
N VAL A 91 -2.72 -9.19 15.17
CA VAL A 91 -1.53 -10.01 14.88
C VAL A 91 -1.99 -11.36 14.38
N LYS A 92 -1.41 -11.84 13.26
CA LYS A 92 -1.65 -13.16 12.73
C LYS A 92 -0.33 -13.85 12.38
N SER A 93 -0.20 -15.12 12.72
CA SER A 93 0.92 -15.95 12.32
C SER A 93 0.42 -17.28 11.77
N GLY A 94 1.19 -17.87 10.87
CA GLY A 94 0.82 -19.16 10.29
C GLY A 94 1.88 -19.73 9.37
N VAL A 95 1.53 -20.82 8.73
CA VAL A 95 2.35 -21.50 7.74
C VAL A 95 1.49 -21.80 6.52
N PHE A 96 1.92 -21.31 5.36
CA PHE A 96 1.36 -21.75 4.08
C PHE A 96 2.19 -22.91 3.51
N ARG A 97 1.56 -23.80 2.77
CA ARG A 97 2.28 -24.82 1.99
C ARG A 97 3.20 -24.16 0.96
N PRO A 98 4.31 -24.84 0.57
CA PRO A 98 5.20 -24.31 -0.47
C PRO A 98 4.43 -24.07 -1.77
N GLY A 99 4.68 -22.96 -2.42
CA GLY A 99 4.07 -22.64 -3.71
C GLY A 99 4.38 -21.22 -4.18
N ASN A 100 4.23 -21.02 -5.48
CA ASN A 100 4.59 -19.76 -6.14
C ASN A 100 3.81 -18.52 -5.65
N LYS A 101 2.68 -18.74 -4.97
CA LYS A 101 1.79 -17.67 -4.51
C LYS A 101 1.84 -17.40 -2.99
N ALA A 102 2.73 -18.06 -2.25
CA ALA A 102 2.76 -17.92 -0.79
C ALA A 102 3.02 -16.48 -0.33
N LYS A 103 3.96 -15.76 -0.96
CA LYS A 103 4.22 -14.35 -0.66
C LYS A 103 3.06 -13.43 -1.04
N GLU A 104 2.42 -13.72 -2.16
CA GLU A 104 1.24 -12.99 -2.61
C GLU A 104 0.11 -13.14 -1.59
N ARG A 105 -0.17 -14.36 -1.13
CA ARG A 105 -1.15 -14.64 -0.07
C ARG A 105 -0.86 -13.84 1.21
N VAL A 106 0.39 -13.82 1.66
CA VAL A 106 0.79 -13.05 2.84
C VAL A 106 0.55 -11.55 2.64
N GLY A 107 0.90 -11.01 1.48
CA GLY A 107 0.67 -9.61 1.16
C GLY A 107 -0.81 -9.24 1.09
N GLU A 108 -1.64 -10.09 0.49
CA GLU A 108 -3.08 -9.90 0.42
C GLU A 108 -3.75 -10.01 1.81
N LEU A 109 -3.29 -10.97 2.64
CA LEU A 109 -3.76 -11.13 4.01
C LEU A 109 -3.40 -9.91 4.89
N MET A 110 -2.18 -9.37 4.74
CA MET A 110 -1.80 -8.14 5.43
C MET A 110 -2.68 -6.96 5.02
N ALA A 111 -2.92 -6.81 3.71
CA ALA A 111 -3.80 -5.76 3.20
C ALA A 111 -5.25 -5.90 3.72
N LEU A 112 -5.74 -7.13 3.84
CA LEU A 112 -7.04 -7.41 4.46
C LEU A 112 -7.07 -6.99 5.94
N MET A 113 -6.05 -7.38 6.72
CA MET A 113 -5.96 -7.03 8.13
C MET A 113 -5.90 -5.51 8.35
N GLU A 114 -5.19 -4.75 7.50
CA GLU A 114 -5.17 -3.29 7.55
C GLU A 114 -6.58 -2.71 7.37
N LEU A 115 -7.39 -3.24 6.44
CA LEU A 115 -8.76 -2.80 6.23
C LEU A 115 -9.67 -3.15 7.42
N MET A 116 -9.49 -4.34 8.02
CA MET A 116 -10.25 -4.77 9.21
C MET A 116 -9.98 -3.84 10.40
N VAL A 117 -8.70 -3.53 10.66
CA VAL A 117 -8.31 -2.64 11.76
C VAL A 117 -8.75 -1.19 11.47
N ALA A 118 -8.67 -0.75 10.20
CA ALA A 118 -9.19 0.55 9.78
C ALA A 118 -10.70 0.69 10.03
N LEU A 119 -11.49 -0.35 9.75
CA LEU A 119 -12.93 -0.36 10.01
C LEU A 119 -13.26 -0.27 11.52
N LYS A 120 -12.49 -0.98 12.36
CA LYS A 120 -12.67 -0.95 13.81
C LYS A 120 -12.34 0.44 14.38
N ALA A 121 -11.19 1.00 14.00
CA ALA A 121 -10.68 2.27 14.52
C ALA A 121 -11.36 3.50 13.89
N GLY A 122 -11.92 3.36 12.68
CA GLY A 122 -12.36 4.47 11.84
C GLY A 122 -13.42 5.38 12.47
N THR A 123 -14.27 4.84 13.34
CA THR A 123 -15.27 5.64 14.09
C THR A 123 -14.62 6.59 15.09
N SER A 124 -13.37 6.35 15.48
CA SER A 124 -12.63 7.12 16.47
C SER A 124 -11.95 8.37 15.89
N GLY A 125 -11.91 8.54 14.55
CA GLY A 125 -11.25 9.65 13.88
C GLY A 125 -12.10 10.43 12.90
N GLU A 126 -11.63 11.63 12.55
CA GLU A 126 -12.21 12.46 11.49
C GLU A 126 -11.69 12.08 10.11
N LEU A 127 -10.45 11.59 10.04
CA LEU A 127 -9.80 11.07 8.84
C LEU A 127 -9.11 9.74 9.15
N ILE A 128 -9.09 8.86 8.15
CA ILE A 128 -8.39 7.57 8.19
C ILE A 128 -7.28 7.64 7.14
N LEU A 129 -6.03 7.53 7.57
CA LEU A 129 -4.85 7.52 6.73
C LEU A 129 -4.42 6.07 6.50
N MET A 130 -4.47 5.60 5.26
CA MET A 130 -4.10 4.25 4.85
C MET A 130 -2.77 4.26 4.11
N ASP A 131 -1.84 3.38 4.46
CA ASP A 131 -0.61 3.22 3.68
C ASP A 131 -0.88 2.58 2.31
N GLY A 132 -0.21 3.11 1.29
CA GLY A 132 -0.31 2.65 -0.09
C GLY A 132 -1.39 3.35 -0.91
N SER A 133 -1.64 2.84 -2.12
CA SER A 133 -2.64 3.39 -3.05
C SER A 133 -3.91 2.53 -3.07
N LEU A 134 -5.06 3.18 -3.20
CA LEU A 134 -6.34 2.51 -3.39
C LEU A 134 -6.29 1.55 -4.59
N ARG A 135 -5.68 1.96 -5.71
CA ARG A 135 -5.54 1.15 -6.93
C ARG A 135 -4.81 -0.16 -6.65
N LYS A 136 -3.73 -0.12 -5.85
CA LYS A 136 -2.99 -1.33 -5.45
C LYS A 136 -3.80 -2.22 -4.53
N LYS A 137 -4.57 -1.64 -3.61
CA LYS A 137 -5.45 -2.39 -2.69
C LYS A 137 -6.62 -3.05 -3.43
N LEU A 138 -7.15 -2.42 -4.48
CA LEU A 138 -8.18 -3.03 -5.33
C LEU A 138 -7.67 -4.30 -6.02
N GLY A 139 -6.42 -4.29 -6.53
CA GLY A 139 -5.84 -5.43 -7.22
C GLY A 139 -6.67 -5.90 -8.42
N GLU A 140 -6.67 -7.19 -8.72
CA GLU A 140 -7.58 -7.81 -9.68
C GLU A 140 -8.99 -7.84 -9.10
N VAL A 141 -9.92 -7.16 -9.78
CA VAL A 141 -11.30 -7.01 -9.30
C VAL A 141 -12.05 -8.34 -9.48
N LYS A 142 -12.23 -9.07 -8.38
CA LYS A 142 -13.25 -10.10 -8.30
C LYS A 142 -14.56 -9.44 -7.87
N ARG A 143 -15.63 -9.61 -8.65
CA ARG A 143 -16.93 -8.96 -8.36
C ARG A 143 -17.48 -9.49 -7.03
N PHE A 144 -17.57 -8.61 -6.06
CA PHE A 144 -18.31 -8.84 -4.84
C PHE A 144 -19.80 -8.57 -5.10
N ASN A 145 -20.61 -9.62 -5.13
CA ASN A 145 -22.05 -9.52 -5.37
C ASN A 145 -22.89 -9.81 -4.11
N GLY A 146 -22.24 -9.86 -2.93
CA GLY A 146 -22.90 -10.22 -1.67
C GLY A 146 -23.12 -9.04 -0.74
N SER A 147 -23.92 -9.24 0.29
CA SER A 147 -23.96 -8.38 1.47
C SER A 147 -22.73 -8.63 2.32
N PHE A 148 -22.19 -7.56 2.93
CA PHE A 148 -21.10 -7.71 3.89
C PHE A 148 -21.58 -8.45 5.14
N ASN A 149 -21.11 -9.69 5.31
CA ASN A 149 -21.35 -10.49 6.50
C ASN A 149 -20.02 -11.06 7.01
N GLU A 150 -19.49 -10.45 8.06
CA GLU A 150 -18.19 -10.78 8.63
C GLU A 150 -18.09 -12.26 9.06
N GLY A 151 -19.17 -12.82 9.59
CA GLY A 151 -19.22 -14.23 10.02
C GLY A 151 -19.13 -15.21 8.87
N GLU A 152 -19.83 -14.96 7.76
CA GLU A 152 -19.77 -15.80 6.56
C GLU A 152 -18.41 -15.72 5.87
N ILE A 153 -17.82 -14.52 5.83
CA ILE A 153 -16.52 -14.31 5.23
C ILE A 153 -15.43 -15.05 6.00
N ARG A 154 -15.44 -15.01 7.34
CA ARG A 154 -14.48 -15.74 8.19
C ARG A 154 -14.66 -17.26 8.19
N SER A 155 -15.86 -17.75 7.99
CA SER A 155 -16.12 -19.21 7.99
C SER A 155 -15.45 -19.95 6.83
N LEU A 156 -14.96 -19.23 5.83
CA LEU A 156 -14.26 -19.78 4.68
C LEU A 156 -12.75 -19.95 4.92
N GLU A 157 -12.20 -19.48 6.04
CA GLU A 157 -10.76 -19.60 6.40
C GLU A 157 -10.26 -21.06 6.51
N GLU A 158 -11.15 -22.04 6.61
CA GLU A 158 -10.80 -23.46 6.83
C GLU A 158 -10.66 -24.26 5.54
N LYS A 159 -10.84 -23.68 4.35
CA LYS A 159 -10.85 -24.42 3.08
C LYS A 159 -9.55 -24.25 2.29
N ASP A 160 -9.27 -25.28 1.50
CA ASP A 160 -8.14 -25.60 0.62
C ASP A 160 -7.28 -24.40 0.12
N GLU A 161 -5.95 -24.55 0.09
CA GLU A 161 -4.95 -23.49 -0.03
C GLU A 161 -4.95 -22.68 -1.34
N ASP A 162 -5.33 -23.26 -2.47
CA ASP A 162 -5.51 -22.53 -3.73
C ASP A 162 -6.79 -21.68 -3.69
N TYR A 163 -7.77 -22.16 -2.96
CA TYR A 163 -9.00 -21.46 -2.67
C TYR A 163 -8.77 -20.27 -1.70
N MET A 164 -7.78 -20.37 -0.85
CA MET A 164 -7.48 -19.38 0.18
C MET A 164 -7.03 -18.03 -0.40
N LEU A 165 -6.25 -17.97 -1.49
CA LEU A 165 -5.85 -16.69 -2.09
C LEU A 165 -7.07 -15.95 -2.66
N ASP A 166 -7.88 -16.63 -3.43
CA ASP A 166 -9.10 -16.09 -4.01
C ASP A 166 -10.07 -15.62 -2.94
N HIS A 167 -10.10 -16.34 -1.84
CA HIS A 167 -10.93 -16.01 -0.70
C HIS A 167 -10.42 -14.77 0.04
N ILE A 168 -9.12 -14.67 0.32
CA ILE A 168 -8.51 -13.50 0.93
C ILE A 168 -8.74 -12.25 0.06
N ILE A 169 -8.61 -12.37 -1.27
CA ILE A 169 -8.87 -11.27 -2.20
C ILE A 169 -10.34 -10.85 -2.14
N TYR A 170 -11.26 -11.81 -2.11
CA TYR A 170 -12.69 -11.55 -2.00
C TYR A 170 -13.04 -10.84 -0.69
N GLU A 171 -12.54 -11.37 0.43
CA GLU A 171 -12.71 -10.79 1.76
C GLU A 171 -12.13 -9.37 1.82
N LYS A 172 -10.91 -9.17 1.31
CA LYS A 172 -10.28 -7.85 1.19
C LYS A 172 -11.15 -6.85 0.44
N GLN A 173 -11.74 -7.25 -0.67
CA GLN A 173 -12.62 -6.38 -1.46
C GLN A 173 -13.93 -6.06 -0.71
N ALA A 174 -14.48 -7.00 0.04
CA ALA A 174 -15.65 -6.78 0.87
C ALA A 174 -15.37 -5.74 1.97
N TYR A 175 -14.26 -5.89 2.69
CA TYR A 175 -13.84 -4.93 3.71
C TYR A 175 -13.51 -3.56 3.13
N LEU A 176 -12.88 -3.51 1.95
CA LEU A 176 -12.60 -2.26 1.24
C LEU A 176 -13.90 -1.54 0.85
N ALA A 177 -14.85 -2.28 0.28
CA ALA A 177 -16.17 -1.72 -0.07
C ALA A 177 -16.90 -1.17 1.15
N GLU A 178 -16.88 -1.90 2.28
CA GLU A 178 -17.50 -1.47 3.52
C GLU A 178 -16.78 -0.25 4.12
N LEU A 179 -15.43 -0.19 4.07
CA LEU A 179 -14.66 0.98 4.49
C LEU A 179 -15.05 2.23 3.70
N ILE A 180 -15.11 2.11 2.38
CA ILE A 180 -15.51 3.23 1.51
C ILE A 180 -16.97 3.61 1.75
N LYS A 181 -17.86 2.66 1.92
CA LYS A 181 -19.29 2.90 2.21
C LYS A 181 -19.49 3.65 3.52
N ARG A 182 -18.78 3.27 4.60
CA ARG A 182 -18.90 3.91 5.92
C ARG A 182 -18.22 5.25 6.01
N PHE A 183 -17.05 5.39 5.44
CA PHE A 183 -16.19 6.54 5.68
C PHE A 183 -15.95 7.40 4.43
N GLY A 184 -16.08 6.86 3.22
CA GLY A 184 -16.02 7.62 1.96
C GLY A 184 -14.82 8.54 1.85
N SER A 185 -15.08 9.84 1.72
CA SER A 185 -14.07 10.89 1.58
C SER A 185 -13.18 11.12 2.81
N LYS A 186 -13.48 10.46 3.94
CA LYS A 186 -12.64 10.50 5.15
C LYS A 186 -11.43 9.55 5.04
N VAL A 187 -11.42 8.63 4.08
CA VAL A 187 -10.30 7.71 3.86
C VAL A 187 -9.32 8.33 2.88
N VAL A 188 -8.10 8.55 3.34
CA VAL A 188 -6.99 9.13 2.56
C VAL A 188 -5.92 8.08 2.36
N TRP A 189 -5.55 7.85 1.11
CA TRP A 189 -4.53 6.88 0.72
C TRP A 189 -3.19 7.58 0.50
N ILE A 190 -2.15 7.13 1.21
CA ILE A 190 -0.82 7.75 1.16
C ILE A 190 0.13 6.79 0.45
N SER A 191 0.49 7.10 -0.80
CA SER A 191 1.46 6.32 -1.57
C SER A 191 2.84 6.95 -1.46
N LYS A 192 3.78 6.27 -0.80
CA LYS A 192 5.16 6.75 -0.61
C LYS A 192 5.95 6.77 -1.92
N VAL A 193 5.67 5.81 -2.82
CA VAL A 193 6.32 5.70 -4.14
C VAL A 193 5.22 5.48 -5.17
N SER A 194 4.70 6.56 -5.73
CA SER A 194 3.69 6.47 -6.78
C SER A 194 4.36 6.22 -8.13
N ARG A 195 3.82 5.26 -8.89
CA ARG A 195 4.14 5.07 -10.30
C ARG A 195 3.08 5.67 -11.23
N SER A 196 2.19 6.49 -10.68
CA SER A 196 1.18 7.20 -11.46
C SER A 196 1.84 8.12 -12.48
N ARG A 197 1.17 8.26 -13.61
CA ARG A 197 1.52 9.16 -14.72
C ARG A 197 0.33 10.01 -15.12
N ASP A 198 -0.62 10.16 -14.20
CA ASP A 198 -1.95 10.72 -14.47
C ASP A 198 -1.93 12.25 -14.55
N LEU A 199 -0.91 12.90 -13.94
CA LEU A 199 -0.76 14.35 -13.96
C LEU A 199 -0.03 14.85 -15.21
N PHE A 200 1.11 14.26 -15.51
CA PHE A 200 1.98 14.76 -16.57
C PHE A 200 1.94 13.93 -17.86
N HIS A 201 1.37 12.72 -17.81
CA HIS A 201 1.29 11.78 -18.93
C HIS A 201 2.65 11.51 -19.58
N HIS A 202 3.72 11.47 -18.76
CA HIS A 202 5.10 11.27 -19.18
C HIS A 202 5.56 9.82 -18.99
N GLU A 203 6.68 9.42 -19.60
CA GLU A 203 7.27 8.10 -19.41
C GLU A 203 7.73 7.86 -17.97
N LEU A 204 8.19 8.92 -17.30
CA LEU A 204 8.48 8.90 -15.87
C LEU A 204 7.18 9.00 -15.05
N SER A 205 7.23 8.53 -13.79
CA SER A 205 6.12 8.73 -12.86
C SER A 205 6.00 10.22 -12.47
N ASP A 206 4.79 10.63 -12.11
CA ASP A 206 4.51 12.01 -11.69
C ASP A 206 5.43 12.47 -10.55
N VAL A 207 5.74 11.57 -9.59
CA VAL A 207 6.67 11.86 -8.49
C VAL A 207 8.09 12.07 -9.03
N ALA A 208 8.57 11.23 -9.94
CA ALA A 208 9.90 11.39 -10.52
C ALA A 208 10.03 12.68 -11.35
N VAL A 209 8.95 13.09 -12.02
CA VAL A 209 8.92 14.38 -12.74
C VAL A 209 9.00 15.57 -11.78
N LEU A 210 8.39 15.47 -10.58
CA LEU A 210 8.42 16.53 -9.58
C LEU A 210 9.76 16.61 -8.81
N GLU A 211 10.55 15.54 -8.82
CA GLU A 211 11.86 15.47 -8.15
C GLU A 211 13.02 15.98 -9.02
N ILE A 212 12.79 16.22 -10.30
CA ILE A 212 13.79 16.74 -11.25
C ILE A 212 13.69 18.26 -11.33
#